data_e64fa72cbce30b6e19e171c74d98890a
#
_entry.id   e64fa72cbce30b6e19e171c74d98890a
#
_cell.length_a   1.000
_cell.length_b   1.000
_cell.length_c   1.000
_cell.angle_alpha   90.00
_cell.angle_beta   90.00
_cell.angle_gamma   90.00
#
_symmetry.space_group_name_H-M   'P 1'
#
loop_
_entity.id
_entity.type
_entity.pdbx_description
1 polymer ?
#
loop_
_entity_poly.entity_id
_entity_poly.type
_entity_poly.pdbx_seq_one_letter_code
_entity_poly.pdbx_strand_id
1 'polypeptide(L)'
;ERIPVIGGTKRIHLDRIEQLKPDLVIASKEENTREDVEACRAFTEVLVTDVRTIPDAFEALEAIGDALEKAAAGVTWRSNIETAWGEPRAQHAQALYAIWQNPLMVAGHDTYIHAAMNWWGIGNAAPAAAEGRYPELPAEQLDALAGTPILLASEPYPFASKHCAQFASAGLRPMLVDGEAFSWYGSRMLHTVDYLKDMRQTLDQLPH
;
A
#
# COMPACT_ATOMS: atom_id res chain seq x y z
N GLU A 1 -4.95 26.54 -11.24
CA GLU A 1 -4.71 25.95 -12.57
C GLU A 1 -5.07 24.46 -12.51
N ARG A 2 -5.80 23.97 -13.51
CA ARG A 2 -6.24 22.56 -13.47
C ARG A 2 -5.14 21.68 -14.08
N ILE A 3 -4.58 20.77 -13.27
CA ILE A 3 -3.55 19.84 -13.75
C ILE A 3 -4.17 18.88 -14.78
N PRO A 4 -3.57 18.73 -15.98
CA PRO A 4 -4.06 17.79 -16.99
C PRO A 4 -4.02 16.35 -16.50
N VAL A 5 -5.08 15.59 -16.78
CA VAL A 5 -5.13 14.15 -16.48
C VAL A 5 -4.57 13.37 -17.67
N ILE A 6 -3.56 12.56 -17.41
CA ILE A 6 -2.83 11.75 -18.40
C ILE A 6 -3.28 10.28 -18.44
N GLY A 7 -4.37 9.94 -17.78
CA GLY A 7 -4.92 8.58 -17.70
C GLY A 7 -4.94 8.02 -16.29
N GLY A 8 -5.27 6.76 -16.17
CA GLY A 8 -5.11 6.00 -14.92
C GLY A 8 -3.74 5.30 -14.88
N THR A 9 -3.29 4.89 -13.70
CA THR A 9 -1.95 4.29 -13.49
C THR A 9 -1.69 3.05 -14.34
N LYS A 10 -2.71 2.22 -14.59
CA LYS A 10 -2.63 1.03 -15.46
C LYS A 10 -2.98 1.29 -16.92
N ARG A 11 -3.40 2.50 -17.28
CA ARG A 11 -3.78 2.90 -18.64
C ARG A 11 -3.45 4.37 -18.86
N ILE A 12 -2.19 4.65 -19.13
CA ILE A 12 -1.71 6.01 -19.39
C ILE A 12 -1.99 6.40 -20.85
N HIS A 13 -2.12 7.70 -21.10
CA HIS A 13 -2.21 8.28 -22.44
C HIS A 13 -0.84 8.84 -22.85
N LEU A 14 0.00 8.03 -23.49
CA LEU A 14 1.36 8.38 -23.89
C LEU A 14 1.39 9.65 -24.75
N ASP A 15 0.47 9.78 -25.71
CA ASP A 15 0.34 10.96 -26.56
C ASP A 15 0.12 12.25 -25.76
N ARG A 16 -0.65 12.20 -24.67
CA ARG A 16 -0.86 13.35 -23.79
C ARG A 16 0.38 13.69 -22.98
N ILE A 17 1.11 12.68 -22.50
CA ILE A 17 2.37 12.89 -21.76
C ILE A 17 3.37 13.56 -22.68
N GLU A 18 3.54 13.07 -23.91
CA GLU A 18 4.47 13.63 -24.90
C GLU A 18 4.10 15.08 -25.28
N GLN A 19 2.79 15.37 -25.44
CA GLN A 19 2.31 16.74 -25.73
C GLN A 19 2.61 17.73 -24.60
N LEU A 20 2.62 17.27 -23.33
CA LEU A 20 2.97 18.10 -22.19
C LEU A 20 4.47 18.42 -22.13
N LYS A 21 5.32 17.68 -22.86
CA LYS A 21 6.78 17.83 -22.89
C LYS A 21 7.38 17.90 -21.47
N PRO A 22 7.13 16.92 -20.62
CA PRO A 22 7.67 16.95 -19.27
C PRO A 22 9.20 16.78 -19.28
N ASP A 23 9.88 17.43 -18.36
CA ASP A 23 11.31 17.21 -18.13
C ASP A 23 11.56 15.88 -17.37
N LEU A 24 10.57 15.44 -16.58
CA LEU A 24 10.63 14.22 -15.79
C LEU A 24 9.24 13.57 -15.70
N VAL A 25 9.20 12.25 -15.82
CA VAL A 25 8.07 11.41 -15.45
C VAL A 25 8.44 10.60 -14.21
N ILE A 26 7.61 10.66 -13.16
CA ILE A 26 7.74 9.81 -11.98
C ILE A 26 6.74 8.66 -12.11
N ALA A 27 7.22 7.44 -12.08
CA ALA A 27 6.45 6.22 -12.23
C ALA A 27 6.64 5.29 -11.03
N SER A 28 5.68 4.43 -10.77
CA SER A 28 5.76 3.38 -9.75
C SER A 28 5.76 2.01 -10.42
N LYS A 29 6.69 1.14 -10.04
CA LYS A 29 6.74 -0.24 -10.52
C LYS A 29 5.52 -1.06 -10.11
N GLU A 30 4.88 -0.68 -9.00
CA GLU A 30 3.62 -1.27 -8.53
C GLU A 30 2.47 -0.97 -9.51
N GLU A 31 2.42 0.27 -10.00
CA GLU A 31 1.26 0.82 -10.67
C GLU A 31 1.40 0.85 -12.20
N ASN A 32 2.60 1.07 -12.72
CA ASN A 32 2.81 1.28 -14.15
C ASN A 32 3.36 0.02 -14.82
N THR A 33 2.98 -0.19 -16.08
CA THR A 33 3.53 -1.28 -16.88
C THR A 33 4.95 -0.96 -17.34
N ARG A 34 5.76 -1.99 -17.54
CA ARG A 34 7.12 -1.79 -18.06
C ARG A 34 7.10 -1.17 -19.45
N GLU A 35 6.15 -1.58 -20.27
CA GLU A 35 5.97 -1.09 -21.64
C GLU A 35 5.70 0.42 -21.65
N ASP A 36 4.84 0.91 -20.79
CA ASP A 36 4.51 2.33 -20.66
C ASP A 36 5.72 3.15 -20.18
N VAL A 37 6.47 2.61 -19.21
CA VAL A 37 7.70 3.25 -18.70
C VAL A 37 8.75 3.37 -19.80
N GLU A 38 9.02 2.28 -20.55
CA GLU A 38 9.97 2.31 -21.66
C GLU A 38 9.54 3.24 -22.78
N ALA A 39 8.23 3.33 -23.05
CA ALA A 39 7.70 4.27 -24.03
C ALA A 39 7.92 5.73 -23.60
N CYS A 40 7.75 6.06 -22.30
CA CYS A 40 8.08 7.40 -21.79
C CYS A 40 9.56 7.73 -21.91
N ARG A 41 10.45 6.76 -21.66
CA ARG A 41 11.91 6.94 -21.78
C ARG A 41 12.39 7.32 -23.18
N ALA A 42 11.58 7.08 -24.21
CA ALA A 42 11.89 7.47 -25.56
C ALA A 42 11.92 9.01 -25.77
N PHE A 43 11.23 9.78 -24.92
CA PHE A 43 11.11 11.22 -25.10
C PHE A 43 11.37 12.06 -23.81
N THR A 44 11.53 11.43 -22.64
CA THR A 44 11.81 12.16 -21.41
C THR A 44 12.58 11.28 -20.40
N GLU A 45 13.13 11.91 -19.35
CA GLU A 45 13.67 11.20 -18.21
C GLU A 45 12.54 10.54 -17.41
N VAL A 46 12.77 9.30 -16.89
CA VAL A 46 11.79 8.57 -16.09
C VAL A 46 12.45 8.04 -14.83
N LEU A 47 12.01 8.54 -13.68
CA LEU A 47 12.29 7.99 -12.37
C LEU A 47 11.25 6.91 -12.05
N VAL A 48 11.69 5.69 -11.78
CA VAL A 48 10.80 4.59 -11.37
C VAL A 48 11.07 4.26 -9.90
N THR A 49 10.03 4.34 -9.07
CA THR A 49 10.08 3.90 -7.67
C THR A 49 9.66 2.43 -7.56
N ASP A 50 10.32 1.64 -6.70
CA ASP A 50 9.94 0.26 -6.33
C ASP A 50 9.91 0.18 -4.80
N VAL A 51 8.74 0.46 -4.22
CA VAL A 51 8.58 0.57 -2.77
C VAL A 51 7.88 -0.68 -2.23
N ARG A 52 8.60 -1.47 -1.43
CA ARG A 52 8.12 -2.71 -0.80
C ARG A 52 8.25 -2.65 0.72
N THR A 53 9.17 -1.84 1.21
CA THR A 53 9.49 -1.69 2.63
C THR A 53 9.36 -0.23 3.06
N ILE A 54 9.38 0.02 4.37
CA ILE A 54 9.39 1.40 4.89
C ILE A 54 10.69 2.13 4.52
N PRO A 55 11.88 1.50 4.61
CA PRO A 55 13.11 2.11 4.07
C PRO A 55 13.02 2.49 2.59
N ASP A 56 12.45 1.64 1.73
CA ASP A 56 12.28 1.97 0.31
C ASP A 56 11.42 3.23 0.11
N ALA A 57 10.38 3.43 0.96
CA ALA A 57 9.56 4.64 0.91
C ALA A 57 10.37 5.89 1.26
N PHE A 58 11.33 5.80 2.18
CA PHE A 58 12.24 6.89 2.52
C PHE A 58 13.21 7.18 1.39
N GLU A 59 13.81 6.14 0.78
CA GLU A 59 14.70 6.27 -0.36
C GLU A 59 13.98 6.87 -1.58
N ALA A 60 12.72 6.48 -1.81
CA ALA A 60 11.91 7.05 -2.90
C ALA A 60 11.67 8.56 -2.70
N LEU A 61 11.45 9.04 -1.47
CA LEU A 61 11.29 10.46 -1.19
C LEU A 61 12.57 11.25 -1.48
N GLU A 62 13.74 10.72 -1.10
CA GLU A 62 15.03 11.34 -1.40
C GLU A 62 15.31 11.35 -2.91
N ALA A 63 15.09 10.21 -3.59
CA ALA A 63 15.29 10.11 -5.04
C ALA A 63 14.36 11.07 -5.82
N ILE A 64 13.11 11.23 -5.40
CA ILE A 64 12.19 12.22 -5.99
C ILE A 64 12.70 13.64 -5.71
N GLY A 65 13.17 13.91 -4.50
CA GLY A 65 13.76 15.20 -4.13
C GLY A 65 14.96 15.55 -5.00
N ASP A 66 15.86 14.60 -5.21
CA ASP A 66 17.06 14.76 -6.06
C ASP A 66 16.67 15.03 -7.52
N ALA A 67 15.78 14.19 -8.08
CA ALA A 67 15.33 14.32 -9.46
C ALA A 67 14.59 15.66 -9.74
N LEU A 68 14.00 16.26 -8.73
CA LEU A 68 13.34 17.57 -8.81
C LEU A 68 14.25 18.75 -8.42
N GLU A 69 15.55 18.53 -8.22
CA GLU A 69 16.51 19.53 -7.70
C GLU A 69 16.06 20.12 -6.33
N LYS A 70 15.41 19.28 -5.51
CA LYS A 70 14.87 19.62 -4.19
C LYS A 70 15.38 18.64 -3.09
N ALA A 71 16.63 18.21 -3.19
CA ALA A 71 17.24 17.23 -2.28
C ALA A 71 16.95 17.53 -0.80
N ALA A 72 17.13 18.79 -0.36
CA ALA A 72 16.86 19.18 1.02
C ALA A 72 15.40 18.98 1.43
N ALA A 73 14.44 19.13 0.50
CA ALA A 73 13.04 18.85 0.79
C ALA A 73 12.79 17.34 0.92
N GLY A 74 13.40 16.50 0.06
CA GLY A 74 13.34 15.04 0.15
C GLY A 74 13.81 14.53 1.51
N VAL A 75 14.98 14.98 1.95
CA VAL A 75 15.55 14.66 3.27
C VAL A 75 14.64 15.14 4.41
N THR A 76 14.07 16.34 4.30
CA THR A 76 13.16 16.88 5.32
C THR A 76 11.88 16.04 5.43
N TRP A 77 11.28 15.66 4.30
CA TRP A 77 10.09 14.81 4.30
C TRP A 77 10.39 13.45 4.91
N ARG A 78 11.48 12.79 4.50
CA ARG A 78 11.94 11.55 5.10
C ARG A 78 12.06 11.67 6.62
N SER A 79 12.84 12.65 7.11
CA SER A 79 13.11 12.84 8.54
C SER A 79 11.84 13.07 9.36
N ASN A 80 10.89 13.85 8.82
CA ASN A 80 9.62 14.10 9.49
C ASN A 80 8.78 12.81 9.60
N ILE A 81 8.73 12.00 8.54
CA ILE A 81 8.00 10.74 8.54
C ILE A 81 8.67 9.73 9.47
N GLU A 82 9.99 9.58 9.39
CA GLU A 82 10.78 8.70 10.25
C GLU A 82 10.56 9.03 11.74
N THR A 83 10.58 10.32 12.08
CA THR A 83 10.28 10.78 13.44
C THR A 83 8.85 10.47 13.87
N ALA A 84 7.87 10.68 13.01
CA ALA A 84 6.45 10.47 13.33
C ALA A 84 6.08 8.98 13.44
N TRP A 85 6.65 8.14 12.57
CA TRP A 85 6.44 6.69 12.59
C TRP A 85 7.22 6.01 13.71
N GLY A 86 8.40 6.56 14.07
CA GLY A 86 9.30 6.01 15.09
C GLY A 86 9.83 4.63 14.74
N GLU A 87 10.29 3.89 15.74
CA GLU A 87 10.82 2.54 15.58
C GLU A 87 9.72 1.50 15.30
N PRO A 88 10.04 0.40 14.59
CA PRO A 88 9.13 -0.73 14.44
C PRO A 88 8.65 -1.26 15.79
N ARG A 89 7.36 -1.54 15.88
CA ARG A 89 6.76 -2.01 17.13
C ARG A 89 6.81 -3.52 17.22
N ALA A 90 6.95 -4.05 18.45
CA ALA A 90 6.82 -5.49 18.67
C ALA A 90 5.47 -5.99 18.16
N GLN A 91 5.48 -7.15 17.51
CA GLN A 91 4.27 -7.80 17.03
C GLN A 91 3.39 -8.19 18.23
N HIS A 92 2.11 -7.85 18.16
CA HIS A 92 1.11 -8.12 19.21
C HIS A 92 -0.15 -8.81 18.66
N ALA A 93 -0.41 -8.68 17.36
CA ALA A 93 -1.55 -9.27 16.68
C ALA A 93 -1.14 -9.81 15.31
N GLN A 94 -1.99 -10.63 14.70
CA GLN A 94 -1.90 -11.03 13.31
C GLN A 94 -3.23 -10.74 12.62
N ALA A 95 -3.19 -10.35 11.34
CA ALA A 95 -4.38 -10.10 10.55
C ALA A 95 -4.14 -10.42 9.07
N LEU A 96 -5.18 -10.82 8.36
CA LEU A 96 -5.22 -10.76 6.91
C LEU A 96 -5.49 -9.33 6.47
N TYR A 97 -4.97 -8.93 5.31
CA TYR A 97 -5.32 -7.66 4.68
C TYR A 97 -5.94 -7.91 3.31
N ALA A 98 -7.25 -7.75 3.20
CA ALA A 98 -8.00 -7.99 1.96
C ALA A 98 -7.97 -6.74 1.06
N ILE A 99 -7.65 -6.94 -0.22
CA ILE A 99 -7.61 -5.90 -1.25
C ILE A 99 -8.67 -6.07 -2.34
N TRP A 100 -9.21 -7.28 -2.50
CA TRP A 100 -10.21 -7.62 -3.51
C TRP A 100 -11.13 -8.73 -3.03
N GLN A 101 -12.38 -8.77 -3.50
CA GLN A 101 -13.38 -9.70 -2.99
C GLN A 101 -13.62 -10.93 -3.88
N ASN A 102 -13.67 -10.76 -5.20
CA ASN A 102 -14.00 -11.85 -6.12
C ASN A 102 -13.01 -11.91 -7.29
N PRO A 103 -12.00 -12.81 -7.20
CA PRO A 103 -11.69 -13.70 -6.08
C PRO A 103 -11.22 -12.92 -4.85
N LEU A 104 -11.23 -13.53 -3.66
CA LEU A 104 -10.61 -12.91 -2.49
C LEU A 104 -9.10 -12.85 -2.69
N MET A 105 -8.56 -11.63 -2.73
CA MET A 105 -7.11 -11.41 -2.80
C MET A 105 -6.66 -10.66 -1.56
N VAL A 106 -5.48 -11.03 -1.07
CA VAL A 106 -4.88 -10.44 0.15
C VAL A 106 -3.49 -9.87 -0.15
N ALA A 107 -3.02 -8.96 0.68
CA ALA A 107 -1.65 -8.50 0.60
C ALA A 107 -0.69 -9.61 1.03
N GLY A 108 0.21 -10.01 0.15
CA GLY A 108 1.29 -10.97 0.42
C GLY A 108 2.47 -10.32 1.13
N HIS A 109 3.51 -11.12 1.38
CA HIS A 109 4.66 -10.71 2.19
C HIS A 109 5.65 -9.79 1.44
N ASP A 110 5.58 -9.69 0.11
CA ASP A 110 6.43 -8.81 -0.71
C ASP A 110 5.67 -7.54 -1.12
N THR A 111 5.04 -6.85 -0.15
CA THR A 111 4.26 -5.63 -0.38
C THR A 111 4.57 -4.55 0.65
N TYR A 112 4.42 -3.29 0.27
CA TYR A 112 4.47 -2.16 1.21
C TYR A 112 3.42 -2.31 2.33
N ILE A 113 2.23 -2.83 2.01
CA ILE A 113 1.15 -3.09 2.98
C ILE A 113 1.66 -4.03 4.09
N HIS A 114 2.33 -5.14 3.72
CA HIS A 114 2.95 -6.04 4.68
C HIS A 114 3.99 -5.32 5.57
N ALA A 115 4.84 -4.51 4.96
CA ALA A 115 5.85 -3.75 5.69
C ALA A 115 5.21 -2.75 6.67
N ALA A 116 4.15 -2.03 6.24
CA ALA A 116 3.41 -1.10 7.09
C ALA A 116 2.73 -1.82 8.26
N MET A 117 2.06 -2.95 8.01
CA MET A 117 1.47 -3.78 9.06
C MET A 117 2.52 -4.18 10.11
N ASN A 118 3.64 -4.76 9.67
CA ASN A 118 4.70 -5.20 10.57
C ASN A 118 5.33 -4.04 11.36
N TRP A 119 5.55 -2.88 10.71
CA TRP A 119 6.06 -1.69 11.39
C TRP A 119 5.19 -1.28 12.58
N TRP A 120 3.88 -1.42 12.39
CA TRP A 120 2.90 -1.12 13.43
C TRP A 120 2.61 -2.31 14.35
N GLY A 121 3.38 -3.41 14.26
CA GLY A 121 3.28 -4.57 15.13
C GLY A 121 2.10 -5.49 14.80
N ILE A 122 1.58 -5.43 13.58
CA ILE A 122 0.52 -6.29 13.06
C ILE A 122 1.15 -7.29 12.10
N GLY A 123 1.28 -8.55 12.50
CA GLY A 123 1.77 -9.60 11.62
C GLY A 123 0.80 -9.86 10.47
N ASN A 124 1.32 -10.16 9.29
CA ASN A 124 0.51 -10.55 8.14
C ASN A 124 0.21 -12.05 8.20
N ALA A 125 -1.06 -12.41 8.31
CA ALA A 125 -1.55 -13.80 8.38
C ALA A 125 -1.74 -14.45 6.99
N ALA A 126 -1.35 -13.79 5.90
CA ALA A 126 -1.37 -14.41 4.58
C ALA A 126 -0.51 -15.68 4.58
N PRO A 127 -0.95 -16.79 3.93
CA PRO A 127 -0.17 -18.02 3.89
C PRO A 127 1.22 -17.78 3.27
N ALA A 128 2.27 -18.27 3.93
CA ALA A 128 3.65 -18.07 3.48
C ALA A 128 3.94 -18.72 2.11
N ALA A 129 3.19 -19.75 1.75
CA ALA A 129 3.28 -20.45 0.46
C ALA A 129 2.46 -19.77 -0.65
N ALA A 130 1.74 -18.69 -0.35
CA ALA A 130 0.96 -17.97 -1.36
C ALA A 130 1.90 -17.24 -2.33
N GLU A 131 1.77 -17.50 -3.61
CA GLU A 131 2.63 -16.94 -4.64
C GLU A 131 2.17 -15.54 -5.07
N GLY A 132 3.13 -14.65 -5.32
CA GLY A 132 2.89 -13.30 -5.81
C GLY A 132 2.67 -12.27 -4.70
N ARG A 133 2.58 -11.01 -5.12
CA ARG A 133 2.41 -9.86 -4.20
C ARG A 133 1.00 -9.78 -3.64
N TYR A 134 0.02 -10.20 -4.40
CA TYR A 134 -1.41 -10.16 -4.07
C TYR A 134 -2.06 -11.50 -4.41
N PRO A 135 -1.75 -12.55 -3.62
CA PRO A 135 -2.28 -13.88 -3.88
C PRO A 135 -3.79 -13.94 -3.71
N GLU A 136 -4.42 -14.81 -4.51
CA GLU A 136 -5.77 -15.26 -4.25
C GLU A 136 -5.79 -16.18 -3.02
N LEU A 137 -6.78 -16.01 -2.18
CA LEU A 137 -7.01 -16.84 -0.99
C LEU A 137 -8.27 -17.69 -1.23
N PRO A 138 -8.12 -18.96 -1.64
CA PRO A 138 -9.24 -19.87 -1.87
C PRO A 138 -10.07 -20.09 -0.61
N ALA A 139 -11.37 -20.32 -0.79
CA ALA A 139 -12.31 -20.50 0.33
C ALA A 139 -11.90 -21.66 1.26
N GLU A 140 -11.30 -22.71 0.71
CA GLU A 140 -10.82 -23.89 1.46
C GLU A 140 -9.70 -23.57 2.47
N GLN A 141 -8.99 -22.46 2.26
CA GLN A 141 -7.93 -21.99 3.17
C GLN A 141 -8.49 -21.14 4.31
N LEU A 142 -9.72 -20.63 4.22
CA LEU A 142 -10.32 -19.77 5.25
C LEU A 142 -10.58 -20.53 6.55
N ASP A 143 -10.90 -21.80 6.51
CA ASP A 143 -11.15 -22.63 7.70
C ASP A 143 -9.92 -22.68 8.60
N ALA A 144 -8.71 -22.73 8.01
CA ALA A 144 -7.45 -22.72 8.77
C ALA A 144 -7.14 -21.35 9.40
N LEU A 145 -7.85 -20.32 8.98
CA LEU A 145 -7.71 -18.94 9.45
C LEU A 145 -8.88 -18.51 10.36
N ALA A 146 -9.71 -19.48 10.81
CA ALA A 146 -10.84 -19.18 11.67
C ALA A 146 -10.40 -18.39 12.92
N GLY A 147 -11.17 -17.37 13.27
CA GLY A 147 -10.83 -16.45 14.37
C GLY A 147 -9.80 -15.38 14.02
N THR A 148 -9.17 -15.42 12.84
CA THR A 148 -8.20 -14.39 12.42
C THR A 148 -8.91 -13.10 12.05
N PRO A 149 -8.43 -11.93 12.51
CA PRO A 149 -8.88 -10.64 12.00
C PRO A 149 -8.61 -10.53 10.49
N ILE A 150 -9.60 -10.00 9.76
CA ILE A 150 -9.42 -9.63 8.36
C ILE A 150 -9.70 -8.14 8.18
N LEU A 151 -8.69 -7.41 7.77
CA LEU A 151 -8.75 -5.98 7.50
C LEU A 151 -9.32 -5.79 6.09
N LEU A 152 -10.53 -5.25 6.03
CA LEU A 152 -11.25 -4.99 4.78
C LEU A 152 -10.96 -3.55 4.36
N ALA A 153 -10.03 -3.38 3.43
CA ALA A 153 -9.54 -2.07 3.00
C ALA A 153 -10.59 -1.31 2.17
N SER A 154 -10.63 0.03 2.34
CA SER A 154 -11.50 0.90 1.56
C SER A 154 -11.10 1.01 0.08
N GLU A 155 -9.88 0.56 -0.28
CA GLU A 155 -9.32 0.52 -1.63
C GLU A 155 -8.30 -0.62 -1.80
N PRO A 156 -7.99 -1.07 -3.02
CA PRO A 156 -8.60 -0.69 -4.30
C PRO A 156 -10.06 -1.20 -4.46
N TYR A 157 -10.44 -2.26 -3.74
CA TYR A 157 -11.83 -2.69 -3.67
C TYR A 157 -12.53 -1.96 -2.53
N PRO A 158 -13.67 -1.27 -2.78
CA PRO A 158 -14.33 -0.47 -1.76
C PRO A 158 -15.11 -1.36 -0.78
N PHE A 159 -14.40 -2.03 0.12
CA PHE A 159 -15.05 -2.79 1.18
C PHE A 159 -15.91 -1.87 2.05
N ALA A 160 -17.04 -2.39 2.51
CA ALA A 160 -18.01 -1.68 3.33
C ALA A 160 -18.71 -2.66 4.29
N SER A 161 -19.49 -2.15 5.23
CA SER A 161 -20.16 -2.94 6.28
C SER A 161 -21.00 -4.11 5.75
N LYS A 162 -21.58 -3.97 4.55
CA LYS A 162 -22.33 -5.06 3.89
C LYS A 162 -21.49 -6.31 3.62
N HIS A 163 -20.16 -6.18 3.52
CA HIS A 163 -19.24 -7.31 3.27
C HIS A 163 -18.84 -8.04 4.56
N CYS A 164 -18.94 -7.38 5.73
CA CYS A 164 -18.52 -7.97 7.01
C CYS A 164 -19.26 -9.27 7.32
N ALA A 165 -20.55 -9.35 7.05
CA ALA A 165 -21.35 -10.54 7.32
C ALA A 165 -20.84 -11.79 6.59
N GLN A 166 -20.37 -11.65 5.35
CA GLN A 166 -19.81 -12.74 4.55
C GLN A 166 -18.54 -13.31 5.21
N PHE A 167 -17.60 -12.45 5.59
CA PHE A 167 -16.35 -12.87 6.22
C PHE A 167 -16.57 -13.43 7.64
N ALA A 168 -17.51 -12.85 8.38
CA ALA A 168 -17.92 -13.40 9.69
C ALA A 168 -18.52 -14.80 9.57
N SER A 169 -19.34 -15.04 8.53
CA SER A 169 -19.90 -16.38 8.25
C SER A 169 -18.84 -17.40 7.82
N ALA A 170 -17.71 -16.94 7.28
CA ALA A 170 -16.55 -17.77 6.99
C ALA A 170 -15.61 -17.95 8.20
N GLY A 171 -16.05 -17.56 9.40
CA GLY A 171 -15.29 -17.73 10.64
C GLY A 171 -14.19 -16.69 10.90
N LEU A 172 -14.04 -15.68 10.04
CA LEU A 172 -13.08 -14.59 10.21
C LEU A 172 -13.67 -13.45 11.06
N ARG A 173 -12.82 -12.56 11.54
CA ARG A 173 -13.22 -11.35 12.28
C ARG A 173 -13.01 -10.10 11.42
N PRO A 174 -14.01 -9.66 10.64
CA PRO A 174 -13.87 -8.55 9.72
C PRO A 174 -13.78 -7.20 10.43
N MET A 175 -12.85 -6.37 9.99
CA MET A 175 -12.68 -4.98 10.40
C MET A 175 -12.51 -4.10 9.16
N LEU A 176 -13.34 -3.07 9.02
CA LEU A 176 -13.15 -2.06 7.97
C LEU A 176 -11.98 -1.16 8.31
N VAL A 177 -11.08 -0.92 7.35
CA VAL A 177 -9.92 -0.07 7.54
C VAL A 177 -9.76 0.94 6.40
N ASP A 178 -9.15 2.06 6.71
CA ASP A 178 -8.69 3.03 5.70
C ASP A 178 -7.54 2.42 4.91
N GLY A 179 -7.79 2.05 3.67
CA GLY A 179 -6.80 1.43 2.79
C GLY A 179 -5.61 2.34 2.52
N GLU A 180 -5.84 3.66 2.36
CA GLU A 180 -4.76 4.63 2.14
C GLU A 180 -3.75 4.64 3.29
N ALA A 181 -4.18 4.38 4.51
CA ALA A 181 -3.28 4.36 5.68
C ALA A 181 -2.21 3.27 5.59
N PHE A 182 -2.47 2.20 4.86
CA PHE A 182 -1.57 1.06 4.70
C PHE A 182 -0.88 0.99 3.34
N SER A 183 -1.48 1.59 2.30
CA SER A 183 -1.01 1.43 0.91
C SER A 183 -0.33 2.68 0.35
N TRP A 184 -0.55 3.87 0.93
CA TRP A 184 -0.01 5.12 0.43
C TRP A 184 1.23 5.55 1.21
N TYR A 185 2.38 5.46 0.59
CA TYR A 185 3.65 5.99 1.14
C TYR A 185 3.85 7.47 0.77
N GLY A 186 4.91 8.07 1.33
CA GLY A 186 5.21 9.49 1.14
C GLY A 186 4.48 10.38 2.14
N SER A 187 4.01 11.56 1.72
CA SER A 187 3.41 12.57 2.63
C SER A 187 2.19 12.06 3.39
N ARG A 188 1.43 11.11 2.83
CA ARG A 188 0.28 10.48 3.49
C ARG A 188 0.66 9.82 4.82
N MET A 189 1.87 9.26 4.92
CA MET A 189 2.35 8.59 6.12
C MET A 189 2.30 9.48 7.37
N LEU A 190 2.48 10.80 7.25
CA LEU A 190 2.36 11.72 8.38
C LEU A 190 0.92 11.83 8.91
N HIS A 191 -0.06 11.71 8.04
CA HIS A 191 -1.47 11.88 8.38
C HIS A 191 -2.13 10.61 8.91
N THR A 192 -1.43 9.47 8.86
CA THR A 192 -1.99 8.17 9.23
C THR A 192 -1.51 7.66 10.59
N VAL A 193 -0.56 8.34 11.22
CA VAL A 193 0.09 7.91 12.48
C VAL A 193 -0.93 7.65 13.59
N ASP A 194 -1.82 8.59 13.85
CA ASP A 194 -2.80 8.45 14.94
C ASP A 194 -3.84 7.38 14.60
N TYR A 195 -4.31 7.33 13.35
CA TYR A 195 -5.18 6.26 12.88
C TYR A 195 -4.57 4.87 13.08
N LEU A 196 -3.30 4.68 12.72
CA LEU A 196 -2.61 3.38 12.85
C LEU A 196 -2.37 3.01 14.33
N LYS A 197 -2.15 3.99 15.20
CA LYS A 197 -2.09 3.78 16.67
C LYS A 197 -3.44 3.29 17.21
N ASP A 198 -4.53 3.96 16.84
CA ASP A 198 -5.88 3.62 17.30
C ASP A 198 -6.32 2.25 16.78
N MET A 199 -6.02 1.97 15.51
CA MET A 199 -6.33 0.69 14.89
C MET A 199 -5.57 -0.47 15.57
N ARG A 200 -4.30 -0.27 15.91
CA ARG A 200 -3.52 -1.24 16.69
C ARG A 200 -4.19 -1.53 18.03
N GLN A 201 -4.60 -0.51 18.79
CA GLN A 201 -5.30 -0.69 20.07
C GLN A 201 -6.63 -1.43 19.90
N THR A 202 -7.35 -1.16 18.82
CA THR A 202 -8.60 -1.86 18.50
C THR A 202 -8.38 -3.34 18.24
N LEU A 203 -7.30 -3.71 17.55
CA LEU A 203 -6.94 -5.12 17.34
C LEU A 203 -6.62 -5.85 18.65
N ASP A 204 -5.95 -5.16 19.60
CA ASP A 204 -5.66 -5.71 20.94
C ASP A 204 -6.92 -6.03 21.75
N GLN A 205 -8.01 -5.32 21.50
CA GLN A 205 -9.28 -5.45 22.24
C GLN A 205 -10.24 -6.47 21.62
N LEU A 206 -9.92 -7.01 20.44
CA LEU A 206 -10.75 -8.03 19.82
C LEU A 206 -10.70 -9.30 20.70
N PRO A 207 -11.86 -9.86 21.12
CA PRO A 207 -11.88 -11.09 21.89
C PRO A 207 -11.23 -12.24 21.10
N HIS A 208 -10.42 -13.03 21.79
CA HIS A 208 -9.72 -14.20 21.23
C HIS A 208 -10.68 -15.30 20.80
#